data_8b26f980d840183ddd4ea5f78a00dbc4
#
_entry.id   8b26f980d840183ddd4ea5f78a00dbc4
#
_cell.length_a   1.000
_cell.length_b   1.000
_cell.length_c   1.000
_cell.angle_alpha   90.00
_cell.angle_beta   90.00
_cell.angle_gamma   90.00
#
_symmetry.space_group_name_H-M   'P 1'
#
loop_
_entity.id
_entity.type
_entity.pdbx_description
1 polymer ?
#
loop_
_entity_poly.entity_id
_entity_poly.type
_entity_poly.pdbx_seq_one_letter_code
_entity_poly.pdbx_strand_id
1 'polypeptide(L)'
;MIVAFIFSMAISYNAYANEKIDLREFSAYIGDFSERKYDVIEQKVMELQNKYEETQNVDVMDEMFVYLTLDKDALNCHNVVEYRDSVVSDSEIKIKTESGYYKRMNETINKLYGKKTNLVIGESETLNEVYDLFCVTDIVDIAFIIVIILFSSFLFLNEHINNTFYMIKSSYRGGKLSYRNKIVVTLFFSIMASVVETLGMTIWSVFWNKIDQWNTSILLNNAFLHSPYSITLFEMIIGVVIMRAIGFFVLSSVFIFASLFFKSNIVPIAINTFIGLGGIAINYILSGKYFALSGGTIREAENYDILRKYTPFPLISESVNYFKEYEPINLMGVPVQLLSYSLIINLVFAIIVIALGYYFYNTNFRES
;
A
#
# COMPACT_ATOMS: atom_id res chain seq x y z
N MET A 1 -19.48 -4.80 5.60
CA MET A 1 -18.69 -5.03 4.37
C MET A 1 -19.39 -4.50 3.12
N ILE A 2 -20.64 -4.86 2.80
CA ILE A 2 -21.35 -4.34 1.61
C ILE A 2 -21.41 -2.80 1.59
N VAL A 3 -21.75 -2.15 2.70
CA VAL A 3 -21.80 -0.68 2.80
C VAL A 3 -20.42 -0.07 2.58
N ALA A 4 -19.36 -0.65 3.16
CA ALA A 4 -17.99 -0.19 2.96
C ALA A 4 -17.53 -0.38 1.50
N PHE A 5 -17.96 -1.46 0.84
CA PHE A 5 -17.72 -1.71 -0.57
C PHE A 5 -18.42 -0.68 -1.48
N ILE A 6 -19.71 -0.38 -1.21
CA ILE A 6 -20.46 0.65 -1.95
C ILE A 6 -19.81 2.03 -1.74
N PHE A 7 -19.34 2.32 -0.52
CA PHE A 7 -18.68 3.58 -0.20
C PHE A 7 -17.33 3.71 -0.90
N SER A 8 -16.54 2.62 -0.96
CA SER A 8 -15.33 2.52 -1.76
C SER A 8 -15.59 2.81 -3.24
N MET A 9 -16.64 2.20 -3.80
CA MET A 9 -17.07 2.45 -5.17
C MET A 9 -17.48 3.91 -5.42
N ALA A 10 -18.21 4.52 -4.49
CA ALA A 10 -18.70 5.91 -4.64
C ALA A 10 -17.57 6.94 -4.60
N ILE A 11 -16.50 6.69 -3.82
CA ILE A 11 -15.33 7.56 -3.77
C ILE A 11 -14.55 7.47 -5.08
N SER A 12 -14.38 6.27 -5.61
CA SER A 12 -13.71 6.06 -6.90
C SER A 12 -14.43 6.77 -8.04
N TYR A 13 -15.77 6.83 -8.01
CA TYR A 13 -16.58 7.52 -9.02
C TYR A 13 -16.30 9.02 -9.10
N ASN A 14 -16.14 9.70 -7.97
CA ASN A 14 -15.93 11.15 -7.94
C ASN A 14 -14.51 11.58 -8.35
N ALA A 15 -13.56 10.66 -8.42
CA ALA A 15 -12.17 10.99 -8.72
C ALA A 15 -11.85 11.02 -10.24
N TYR A 16 -12.64 10.37 -11.11
CA TYR A 16 -12.17 9.99 -12.45
C TYR A 16 -13.15 10.17 -13.63
N ALA A 17 -13.73 11.33 -13.77
CA ALA A 17 -14.56 11.66 -14.96
C ALA A 17 -13.73 12.37 -16.06
N ASN A 18 -12.58 11.83 -16.46
CA ASN A 18 -11.78 12.38 -17.54
C ASN A 18 -11.94 11.57 -18.84
N GLU A 19 -12.07 12.26 -19.98
CA GLU A 19 -12.06 11.64 -21.31
C GLU A 19 -10.67 11.04 -21.59
N LYS A 20 -10.64 9.74 -21.93
CA LYS A 20 -9.41 9.06 -22.35
C LYS A 20 -9.05 9.40 -23.79
N ILE A 21 -7.78 9.68 -24.02
CA ILE A 21 -7.20 9.79 -25.36
C ILE A 21 -7.12 8.38 -25.98
N ASP A 22 -7.67 8.19 -27.18
CA ASP A 22 -7.56 6.91 -27.91
C ASP A 22 -6.18 6.79 -28.59
N LEU A 23 -5.26 6.11 -27.94
CA LEU A 23 -3.89 5.93 -28.42
C LEU A 23 -3.75 4.85 -29.52
N ARG A 24 -4.82 4.15 -29.92
CA ARG A 24 -4.75 3.04 -30.88
C ARG A 24 -4.25 3.45 -32.27
N GLU A 25 -4.50 4.68 -32.68
CA GLU A 25 -4.01 5.24 -33.95
C GLU A 25 -2.49 5.45 -33.96
N PHE A 26 -1.87 5.48 -32.77
CA PHE A 26 -0.43 5.70 -32.56
C PHE A 26 0.34 4.42 -32.23
N SER A 27 -0.18 3.27 -32.64
CA SER A 27 0.37 1.95 -32.32
C SER A 27 1.85 1.76 -32.71
N ALA A 28 2.38 2.54 -33.64
CA ALA A 28 3.79 2.51 -34.03
C ALA A 28 4.73 3.04 -32.93
N TYR A 29 4.23 3.91 -32.05
CA TYR A 29 4.99 4.53 -30.96
C TYR A 29 4.76 3.84 -29.62
N ILE A 30 3.66 3.09 -29.49
CA ILE A 30 3.32 2.31 -28.31
C ILE A 30 4.14 1.01 -28.27
N GLY A 31 4.39 0.48 -27.08
CA GLY A 31 5.07 -0.77 -26.86
C GLY A 31 6.43 -0.62 -26.21
N ASP A 32 7.26 -1.65 -26.29
CA ASP A 32 8.55 -1.72 -25.58
C ASP A 32 9.38 -0.47 -25.79
N PHE A 33 9.88 0.08 -24.66
CA PHE A 33 10.73 1.25 -24.65
C PHE A 33 12.09 0.97 -25.33
N SER A 34 12.55 1.96 -26.12
CA SER A 34 13.93 2.06 -26.60
C SER A 34 14.30 3.54 -26.75
N GLU A 35 15.56 3.87 -26.55
CA GLU A 35 16.08 5.25 -26.72
C GLU A 35 15.75 5.79 -28.12
N ARG A 36 15.82 4.96 -29.15
CA ARG A 36 15.47 5.37 -30.51
C ARG A 36 14.00 5.77 -30.65
N LYS A 37 13.08 5.10 -29.94
CA LYS A 37 11.65 5.49 -29.95
C LYS A 37 11.46 6.81 -29.22
N TYR A 38 12.15 7.02 -28.11
CA TYR A 38 12.13 8.27 -27.37
C TYR A 38 12.57 9.44 -28.27
N ASP A 39 13.72 9.33 -28.91
CA ASP A 39 14.23 10.37 -29.83
C ASP A 39 13.24 10.71 -30.95
N VAL A 40 12.56 9.69 -31.52
CA VAL A 40 11.56 9.89 -32.59
C VAL A 40 10.32 10.61 -32.08
N ILE A 41 9.85 10.27 -30.90
CA ILE A 41 8.67 10.92 -30.29
C ILE A 41 9.01 12.39 -29.96
N GLU A 42 10.14 12.65 -29.33
CA GLU A 42 10.60 14.01 -29.01
C GLU A 42 10.73 14.89 -30.26
N GLN A 43 11.36 14.36 -31.33
CA GLN A 43 11.45 15.09 -32.61
C GLN A 43 10.06 15.40 -33.19
N LYS A 44 9.10 14.47 -33.07
CA LYS A 44 7.74 14.66 -33.58
C LYS A 44 6.99 15.74 -32.78
N VAL A 45 7.16 15.78 -31.47
CA VAL A 45 6.61 16.86 -30.63
C VAL A 45 7.15 18.22 -31.07
N MET A 46 8.47 18.35 -31.26
CA MET A 46 9.08 19.59 -31.73
C MET A 46 8.58 20.02 -33.12
N GLU A 47 8.41 19.07 -34.04
CA GLU A 47 7.84 19.34 -35.37
C GLU A 47 6.41 19.88 -35.27
N LEU A 48 5.58 19.25 -34.48
CA LEU A 48 4.18 19.66 -34.31
C LEU A 48 4.05 21.00 -33.58
N GLN A 49 4.92 21.27 -32.60
CA GLN A 49 4.96 22.54 -31.91
C GLN A 49 5.29 23.68 -32.87
N ASN A 50 6.34 23.54 -33.71
CA ASN A 50 6.70 24.54 -34.72
C ASN A 50 5.57 24.77 -35.72
N LYS A 51 4.91 23.66 -36.18
CA LYS A 51 3.79 23.74 -37.11
C LYS A 51 2.57 24.42 -36.47
N TYR A 52 2.30 24.19 -35.19
CA TYR A 52 1.23 24.87 -34.48
C TYR A 52 1.49 26.35 -34.30
N GLU A 53 2.73 26.76 -33.98
CA GLU A 53 3.12 28.16 -33.88
C GLU A 53 2.93 28.91 -35.19
N GLU A 54 3.16 28.24 -36.34
CA GLU A 54 3.01 28.84 -37.66
C GLU A 54 1.54 28.90 -38.11
N THR A 55 0.75 27.86 -37.82
CA THR A 55 -0.59 27.68 -38.40
C THR A 55 -1.74 28.01 -37.47
N GLN A 56 -1.52 27.90 -36.13
CA GLN A 56 -2.52 27.98 -35.07
C GLN A 56 -3.75 27.10 -35.34
N ASN A 57 -3.53 25.93 -35.99
CA ASN A 57 -4.59 25.01 -36.37
C ASN A 57 -4.94 24.08 -35.18
N VAL A 58 -6.25 23.96 -34.87
CA VAL A 58 -6.76 23.14 -33.77
C VAL A 58 -6.45 21.66 -33.99
N ASP A 59 -6.54 21.14 -35.22
CA ASP A 59 -6.24 19.73 -35.53
C ASP A 59 -4.77 19.40 -35.23
N VAL A 60 -3.86 20.34 -35.47
CA VAL A 60 -2.43 20.20 -35.13
C VAL A 60 -2.22 20.21 -33.62
N MET A 61 -3.01 21.01 -32.92
CA MET A 61 -2.97 21.06 -31.45
C MET A 61 -3.43 19.74 -30.84
N ASP A 62 -4.52 19.15 -31.34
CA ASP A 62 -5.04 17.87 -30.86
C ASP A 62 -4.03 16.73 -31.09
N GLU A 63 -3.43 16.67 -32.32
CA GLU A 63 -2.36 15.73 -32.61
C GLU A 63 -1.15 15.93 -31.67
N MET A 64 -0.74 17.18 -31.41
CA MET A 64 0.34 17.52 -30.51
C MET A 64 0.06 17.04 -29.07
N PHE A 65 -1.16 17.15 -28.56
CA PHE A 65 -1.48 16.67 -27.21
C PHE A 65 -1.30 15.15 -27.07
N VAL A 66 -1.62 14.38 -28.08
CA VAL A 66 -1.38 12.92 -28.07
C VAL A 66 0.11 12.62 -28.01
N TYR A 67 0.92 13.29 -28.86
CA TYR A 67 2.36 13.08 -28.83
C TYR A 67 3.00 13.57 -27.53
N LEU A 68 2.51 14.65 -26.92
CA LEU A 68 2.97 15.09 -25.59
C LEU A 68 2.70 14.05 -24.51
N THR A 69 1.58 13.30 -24.61
CA THR A 69 1.28 12.22 -23.67
C THR A 69 2.27 11.06 -23.87
N LEU A 70 2.54 10.67 -25.13
CA LEU A 70 3.54 9.64 -25.44
C LEU A 70 4.95 10.06 -25.06
N ASP A 71 5.31 11.32 -25.26
CA ASP A 71 6.60 11.88 -24.88
C ASP A 71 6.81 11.85 -23.36
N LYS A 72 5.78 12.21 -22.60
CA LYS A 72 5.80 12.08 -21.14
C LYS A 72 6.06 10.66 -20.69
N ASP A 73 5.42 9.67 -21.31
CA ASP A 73 5.64 8.26 -20.99
C ASP A 73 7.03 7.80 -21.39
N ALA A 74 7.50 8.20 -22.57
CA ALA A 74 8.84 7.88 -23.06
C ALA A 74 9.93 8.52 -22.19
N LEU A 75 9.74 9.78 -21.78
CA LEU A 75 10.60 10.48 -20.84
C LEU A 75 10.64 9.79 -19.48
N ASN A 76 9.51 9.34 -18.97
CA ASN A 76 9.47 8.57 -17.73
C ASN A 76 10.27 7.26 -17.86
N CYS A 77 10.13 6.55 -18.98
CA CYS A 77 10.93 5.35 -19.25
C CYS A 77 12.42 5.65 -19.29
N HIS A 78 12.82 6.73 -19.99
CA HIS A 78 14.21 7.19 -20.09
C HIS A 78 14.76 7.52 -18.69
N ASN A 79 14.05 8.33 -17.91
CA ASN A 79 14.45 8.70 -16.56
C ASN A 79 14.62 7.49 -15.64
N VAL A 80 13.77 6.47 -15.77
CA VAL A 80 13.89 5.20 -15.01
C VAL A 80 15.19 4.48 -15.36
N VAL A 81 15.51 4.35 -16.65
CA VAL A 81 16.74 3.68 -17.11
C VAL A 81 17.95 4.44 -16.63
N GLU A 82 18.03 5.76 -16.88
CA GLU A 82 19.13 6.62 -16.46
C GLU A 82 19.36 6.58 -14.95
N TYR A 83 18.29 6.71 -14.16
CA TYR A 83 18.38 6.63 -12.70
C TYR A 83 18.92 5.27 -12.23
N ARG A 84 18.39 4.17 -12.75
CA ARG A 84 18.84 2.82 -12.36
C ARG A 84 20.29 2.56 -12.74
N ASP A 85 20.70 2.96 -13.92
CA ASP A 85 22.09 2.83 -14.39
C ASP A 85 23.05 3.65 -13.53
N SER A 86 22.66 4.87 -13.14
CA SER A 86 23.45 5.73 -12.25
C SER A 86 23.59 5.09 -10.85
N VAL A 87 22.51 4.54 -10.28
CA VAL A 87 22.52 3.87 -8.97
C VAL A 87 23.37 2.61 -9.00
N VAL A 88 23.29 1.82 -10.07
CA VAL A 88 24.10 0.60 -10.25
C VAL A 88 25.58 0.98 -10.33
N SER A 89 25.94 1.95 -11.17
CA SER A 89 27.31 2.43 -11.33
C SER A 89 27.91 2.94 -10.00
N ASP A 90 27.15 3.78 -9.28
CA ASP A 90 27.58 4.30 -7.97
C ASP A 90 27.75 3.16 -6.92
N SER A 91 26.82 2.21 -6.91
CA SER A 91 26.90 1.05 -6.01
C SER A 91 28.11 0.16 -6.29
N GLU A 92 28.48 -0.05 -7.56
CA GLU A 92 29.68 -0.82 -7.95
C GLU A 92 30.97 -0.18 -7.45
N ILE A 93 31.07 1.14 -7.47
CA ILE A 93 32.21 1.88 -6.94
C ILE A 93 32.25 1.70 -5.42
N LYS A 94 31.13 1.86 -4.72
CA LYS A 94 31.01 1.75 -3.27
C LYS A 94 31.29 0.33 -2.77
N ILE A 95 30.90 -0.72 -3.49
CA ILE A 95 31.22 -2.11 -3.16
C ILE A 95 32.73 -2.35 -3.09
N LYS A 96 33.51 -1.64 -3.93
CA LYS A 96 34.97 -1.76 -3.96
C LYS A 96 35.68 -0.96 -2.88
N THR A 97 35.07 0.12 -2.40
CA THR A 97 35.66 1.08 -1.48
C THR A 97 35.20 0.90 -0.03
N GLU A 98 34.00 0.39 0.18
CA GLU A 98 33.39 0.27 1.49
C GLU A 98 33.52 -1.15 2.06
N SER A 99 33.26 -1.30 3.37
CA SER A 99 33.32 -2.57 4.08
C SER A 99 32.12 -2.75 5.02
N GLY A 100 31.94 -3.97 5.53
CA GLY A 100 30.93 -4.28 6.54
C GLY A 100 29.49 -4.06 6.05
N TYR A 101 28.70 -3.31 6.80
CA TYR A 101 27.30 -3.02 6.53
C TYR A 101 27.12 -2.29 5.19
N TYR A 102 27.88 -1.24 4.95
CA TYR A 102 27.74 -0.42 3.75
C TYR A 102 28.04 -1.20 2.47
N LYS A 103 29.03 -2.08 2.49
CA LYS A 103 29.30 -2.97 1.35
C LYS A 103 28.09 -3.87 1.04
N ARG A 104 27.53 -4.54 2.07
CA ARG A 104 26.33 -5.39 1.90
C ARG A 104 25.11 -4.61 1.42
N MET A 105 24.94 -3.39 1.89
CA MET A 105 23.88 -2.49 1.45
C MET A 105 24.01 -2.19 -0.06
N ASN A 106 25.21 -1.82 -0.51
CA ASN A 106 25.47 -1.54 -1.93
C ASN A 106 25.37 -2.79 -2.81
N GLU A 107 25.77 -3.96 -2.33
CA GLU A 107 25.53 -5.24 -3.00
C GLU A 107 24.03 -5.52 -3.19
N THR A 108 23.22 -5.20 -2.17
CA THR A 108 21.74 -5.34 -2.26
C THR A 108 21.16 -4.33 -3.23
N ILE A 109 21.59 -3.08 -3.20
CA ILE A 109 21.19 -2.02 -4.13
C ILE A 109 21.50 -2.44 -5.57
N ASN A 110 22.74 -2.85 -5.84
CA ASN A 110 23.17 -3.30 -7.15
C ASN A 110 22.29 -4.46 -7.67
N LYS A 111 21.99 -5.45 -6.81
CA LYS A 111 21.13 -6.58 -7.16
C LYS A 111 19.67 -6.16 -7.44
N LEU A 112 19.14 -5.19 -6.74
CA LEU A 112 17.76 -4.75 -6.89
C LEU A 112 17.60 -3.87 -8.14
N TYR A 113 18.45 -2.87 -8.30
CA TYR A 113 18.37 -1.92 -9.41
C TYR A 113 18.98 -2.47 -10.72
N GLY A 114 19.91 -3.40 -10.65
CA GLY A 114 20.47 -4.08 -11.85
C GLY A 114 19.55 -5.09 -12.51
N LYS A 115 18.35 -5.35 -11.97
CA LYS A 115 17.35 -6.19 -12.64
C LYS A 115 16.81 -5.49 -13.89
N LYS A 116 16.73 -6.26 -14.99
CA LYS A 116 16.11 -5.78 -16.22
C LYS A 116 14.62 -5.49 -15.99
N THR A 117 14.15 -4.34 -16.45
CA THR A 117 12.77 -3.90 -16.36
C THR A 117 12.14 -3.88 -17.76
N ASN A 118 10.91 -4.34 -17.87
CA ASN A 118 10.13 -4.15 -19.09
C ASN A 118 9.34 -2.85 -18.95
N LEU A 119 9.76 -1.83 -19.70
CA LEU A 119 9.10 -0.54 -19.76
C LEU A 119 8.38 -0.44 -21.11
N VAL A 120 7.12 0.01 -21.06
CA VAL A 120 6.24 0.07 -22.23
C VAL A 120 5.65 1.48 -22.34
N ILE A 121 5.86 2.13 -23.48
CA ILE A 121 5.31 3.47 -23.76
C ILE A 121 3.82 3.33 -24.05
N GLY A 122 2.99 4.24 -23.53
CA GLY A 122 1.54 4.29 -23.75
C GLY A 122 0.72 3.52 -22.70
N GLU A 123 1.32 3.11 -21.58
CA GLU A 123 0.65 2.36 -20.51
C GLU A 123 0.63 3.08 -19.15
N SER A 124 1.16 4.31 -19.04
CA SER A 124 1.28 4.99 -17.76
C SER A 124 -0.06 5.53 -17.22
N GLU A 125 -1.01 5.84 -18.09
CA GLU A 125 -2.29 6.44 -17.70
C GLU A 125 -3.07 5.52 -16.76
N THR A 126 -3.18 4.24 -17.11
CA THR A 126 -3.81 3.21 -16.27
C THR A 126 -3.18 3.13 -14.88
N LEU A 127 -1.85 3.15 -14.83
CA LEU A 127 -1.09 3.09 -13.59
C LEU A 127 -1.31 4.33 -12.73
N ASN A 128 -1.35 5.52 -13.36
CA ASN A 128 -1.60 6.78 -12.66
C ASN A 128 -2.97 6.79 -12.01
N GLU A 129 -4.01 6.36 -12.73
CA GLU A 129 -5.38 6.27 -12.20
C GLU A 129 -5.49 5.34 -10.98
N VAL A 130 -4.88 4.14 -11.05
CA VAL A 130 -4.88 3.20 -9.94
C VAL A 130 -4.07 3.73 -8.76
N TYR A 131 -2.92 4.34 -9.03
CA TYR A 131 -2.09 4.93 -7.98
C TYR A 131 -2.82 6.07 -7.26
N ASP A 132 -3.44 6.99 -7.99
CA ASP A 132 -4.19 8.10 -7.42
C ASP A 132 -5.36 7.60 -6.58
N LEU A 133 -6.03 6.52 -7.03
CA LEU A 133 -7.08 5.88 -6.26
C LEU A 133 -6.57 5.41 -4.89
N PHE A 134 -5.41 4.76 -4.84
CA PHE A 134 -4.81 4.34 -3.56
C PHE A 134 -4.36 5.51 -2.68
N CYS A 135 -4.12 6.69 -3.25
CA CYS A 135 -3.79 7.90 -2.49
C CYS A 135 -5.02 8.58 -1.84
N VAL A 136 -6.26 8.32 -2.34
CA VAL A 136 -7.50 8.97 -1.87
C VAL A 136 -8.32 8.07 -0.91
N THR A 137 -7.76 6.94 -0.47
CA THR A 137 -8.50 5.89 0.26
C THR A 137 -8.80 6.17 1.73
N ASP A 138 -8.43 7.32 2.28
CA ASP A 138 -8.47 7.59 3.72
C ASP A 138 -9.82 7.33 4.40
N ILE A 139 -10.92 7.71 3.75
CA ILE A 139 -12.26 7.49 4.29
C ILE A 139 -12.62 6.00 4.26
N VAL A 140 -12.16 5.28 3.25
CA VAL A 140 -12.37 3.83 3.11
C VAL A 140 -11.58 3.10 4.19
N ASP A 141 -10.31 3.44 4.40
CA ASP A 141 -9.47 2.87 5.46
C ASP A 141 -10.12 3.05 6.84
N ILE A 142 -10.63 4.27 7.15
CA ILE A 142 -11.36 4.55 8.39
C ILE A 142 -12.61 3.68 8.52
N ALA A 143 -13.39 3.54 7.45
CA ALA A 143 -14.60 2.71 7.46
C ALA A 143 -14.28 1.23 7.74
N PHE A 144 -13.22 0.69 7.13
CA PHE A 144 -12.78 -0.69 7.40
C PHE A 144 -12.23 -0.85 8.81
N ILE A 145 -11.49 0.11 9.35
CA ILE A 145 -11.05 0.11 10.75
C ILE A 145 -12.25 0.07 11.70
N ILE A 146 -13.31 0.84 11.44
CA ILE A 146 -14.56 0.79 12.25
C ILE A 146 -15.18 -0.60 12.18
N VAL A 147 -15.25 -1.22 11.01
CA VAL A 147 -15.76 -2.60 10.85
C VAL A 147 -14.92 -3.59 11.65
N ILE A 148 -13.60 -3.47 11.63
CA ILE A 148 -12.67 -4.31 12.41
C ILE A 148 -12.85 -4.09 13.90
N ILE A 149 -13.03 -2.85 14.36
CA ILE A 149 -13.31 -2.52 15.78
C ILE A 149 -14.58 -3.22 16.24
N LEU A 150 -15.68 -3.06 15.51
CA LEU A 150 -16.95 -3.67 15.86
C LEU A 150 -16.85 -5.21 15.88
N PHE A 151 -16.33 -5.81 14.81
CA PHE A 151 -16.15 -7.25 14.72
C PHE A 151 -15.34 -7.79 15.91
N SER A 152 -14.16 -7.21 16.16
CA SER A 152 -13.26 -7.69 17.22
C SER A 152 -13.84 -7.50 18.62
N SER A 153 -14.54 -6.38 18.85
CA SER A 153 -15.18 -6.10 20.15
C SER A 153 -16.33 -7.06 20.45
N PHE A 154 -17.13 -7.42 19.44
CA PHE A 154 -18.27 -8.33 19.65
C PHE A 154 -17.87 -9.81 19.72
N LEU A 155 -16.68 -10.18 19.28
CA LEU A 155 -16.28 -11.58 19.15
C LEU A 155 -16.25 -12.35 20.49
N PHE A 156 -15.84 -11.69 21.57
CA PHE A 156 -15.86 -12.26 22.95
C PHE A 156 -17.10 -11.88 23.72
N LEU A 157 -17.68 -10.74 23.40
CA LEU A 157 -18.83 -10.21 24.08
C LEU A 157 -20.06 -11.08 23.95
N ASN A 158 -20.30 -11.65 22.77
CA ASN A 158 -21.44 -12.55 22.54
C ASN A 158 -21.45 -13.76 23.46
N GLU A 159 -20.32 -14.24 23.96
CA GLU A 159 -20.28 -15.34 24.95
C GLU A 159 -20.84 -14.90 26.31
N HIS A 160 -20.57 -13.66 26.71
CA HIS A 160 -21.10 -13.13 27.98
C HIS A 160 -22.59 -12.79 27.87
N ILE A 161 -23.03 -12.16 26.77
CA ILE A 161 -24.43 -11.77 26.55
C ILE A 161 -25.33 -13.01 26.50
N ASN A 162 -24.92 -14.04 25.79
CA ASN A 162 -25.71 -15.25 25.58
C ASN A 162 -25.54 -16.31 26.70
N ASN A 163 -24.82 -15.97 27.78
CA ASN A 163 -24.49 -16.91 28.87
C ASN A 163 -23.79 -18.20 28.40
N THR A 164 -23.31 -18.25 27.16
CA THR A 164 -22.60 -19.40 26.60
C THR A 164 -21.21 -19.56 27.20
N PHE A 165 -20.69 -18.49 27.82
CA PHE A 165 -19.41 -18.48 28.53
C PHE A 165 -19.35 -19.61 29.58
N TYR A 166 -20.41 -19.83 30.39
CA TYR A 166 -20.46 -20.88 31.38
C TYR A 166 -20.50 -22.28 30.76
N MET A 167 -21.19 -22.47 29.64
CA MET A 167 -21.20 -23.72 28.89
C MET A 167 -19.82 -24.07 28.32
N ILE A 168 -19.14 -23.09 27.73
CA ILE A 168 -17.78 -23.25 27.21
C ILE A 168 -16.81 -23.58 28.36
N LYS A 169 -16.98 -22.93 29.50
CA LYS A 169 -16.17 -23.12 30.70
C LYS A 169 -16.32 -24.53 31.29
N SER A 170 -17.52 -25.08 31.32
CA SER A 170 -17.79 -26.44 31.82
C SER A 170 -17.22 -27.56 30.94
N SER A 171 -16.88 -27.26 29.71
CA SER A 171 -16.32 -28.23 28.76
C SER A 171 -14.80 -28.39 28.95
N TYR A 172 -14.29 -29.60 28.97
CA TYR A 172 -12.89 -29.96 29.27
C TYR A 172 -11.83 -29.22 28.42
N ARG A 173 -12.16 -28.87 27.19
CA ARG A 173 -11.25 -28.13 26.26
C ARG A 173 -11.87 -26.83 25.70
N GLY A 174 -13.06 -26.48 26.19
CA GLY A 174 -13.88 -25.43 25.57
C GLY A 174 -13.20 -24.09 25.47
N GLY A 175 -12.59 -23.61 26.55
CA GLY A 175 -11.91 -22.31 26.56
C GLY A 175 -10.75 -22.21 25.57
N LYS A 176 -9.89 -23.24 25.55
CA LYS A 176 -8.73 -23.26 24.63
C LYS A 176 -9.17 -23.33 23.17
N LEU A 177 -10.15 -24.14 22.86
CA LEU A 177 -10.66 -24.31 21.51
C LEU A 177 -11.42 -23.09 21.05
N SER A 178 -12.23 -22.49 21.94
CA SER A 178 -12.96 -21.23 21.64
C SER A 178 -12.00 -20.10 21.29
N TYR A 179 -10.96 -19.85 22.12
CA TYR A 179 -9.98 -18.80 21.83
C TYR A 179 -9.28 -19.03 20.50
N ARG A 180 -8.77 -20.25 20.26
CA ARG A 180 -8.08 -20.58 19.00
C ARG A 180 -8.98 -20.36 17.78
N ASN A 181 -10.22 -20.83 17.85
CA ASN A 181 -11.15 -20.66 16.74
C ASN A 181 -11.46 -19.19 16.46
N LYS A 182 -11.58 -18.36 17.49
CA LYS A 182 -11.77 -16.91 17.33
C LYS A 182 -10.60 -16.25 16.65
N ILE A 183 -9.35 -16.61 17.00
CA ILE A 183 -8.16 -16.08 16.32
C ILE A 183 -8.13 -16.50 14.84
N VAL A 184 -8.49 -17.75 14.53
CA VAL A 184 -8.57 -18.20 13.13
C VAL A 184 -9.66 -17.44 12.35
N VAL A 185 -10.83 -17.23 12.96
CA VAL A 185 -11.91 -16.43 12.35
C VAL A 185 -11.46 -14.98 12.14
N THR A 186 -10.73 -14.42 13.10
CA THR A 186 -10.19 -13.06 12.99
C THR A 186 -9.17 -12.93 11.86
N LEU A 187 -8.27 -13.90 11.72
CA LEU A 187 -7.32 -13.92 10.62
C LEU A 187 -8.05 -13.96 9.26
N PHE A 188 -9.01 -14.87 9.13
CA PHE A 188 -9.81 -14.97 7.92
C PHE A 188 -10.59 -13.67 7.62
N PHE A 189 -11.19 -13.08 8.65
CA PHE A 189 -11.92 -11.82 8.52
C PHE A 189 -11.00 -10.66 8.08
N SER A 190 -9.78 -10.58 8.63
CA SER A 190 -8.79 -9.57 8.26
C SER A 190 -8.35 -9.70 6.79
N ILE A 191 -8.14 -10.94 6.31
CA ILE A 191 -7.84 -11.21 4.90
C ILE A 191 -9.02 -10.79 4.02
N MET A 192 -10.25 -11.19 4.38
CA MET A 192 -11.45 -10.83 3.62
C MET A 192 -11.70 -9.32 3.60
N ALA A 193 -11.45 -8.62 4.71
CA ALA A 193 -11.56 -7.17 4.78
C ALA A 193 -10.58 -6.50 3.81
N SER A 194 -9.32 -6.90 3.83
CA SER A 194 -8.29 -6.38 2.93
C SER A 194 -8.60 -6.65 1.44
N VAL A 195 -9.04 -7.88 1.13
CA VAL A 195 -9.42 -8.24 -0.24
C VAL A 195 -10.60 -7.40 -0.71
N VAL A 196 -11.65 -7.27 0.10
CA VAL A 196 -12.85 -6.49 -0.27
C VAL A 196 -12.52 -5.00 -0.42
N GLU A 197 -11.70 -4.44 0.46
CA GLU A 197 -11.26 -3.06 0.38
C GLU A 197 -10.45 -2.80 -0.90
N THR A 198 -9.39 -3.56 -1.11
CA THR A 198 -8.48 -3.34 -2.23
C THR A 198 -9.11 -3.70 -3.57
N LEU A 199 -9.79 -4.85 -3.67
CA LEU A 199 -10.47 -5.24 -4.90
C LEU A 199 -11.70 -4.37 -5.18
N GLY A 200 -12.40 -3.88 -4.16
CA GLY A 200 -13.53 -2.97 -4.34
C GLY A 200 -13.11 -1.71 -5.09
N MET A 201 -11.98 -1.13 -4.72
CA MET A 201 -11.40 0.03 -5.40
C MET A 201 -10.90 -0.34 -6.81
N THR A 202 -10.17 -1.44 -6.92
CA THR A 202 -9.56 -1.87 -8.18
C THR A 202 -10.60 -2.29 -9.22
N ILE A 203 -11.62 -3.07 -8.84
CA ILE A 203 -12.71 -3.50 -9.74
C ILE A 203 -13.47 -2.29 -10.27
N TRP A 204 -13.71 -1.29 -9.42
CA TRP A 204 -14.38 -0.07 -9.86
C TRP A 204 -13.58 0.65 -10.95
N SER A 205 -12.28 0.84 -10.76
CA SER A 205 -11.40 1.43 -11.76
C SER A 205 -11.43 0.65 -13.09
N VAL A 206 -11.42 -0.70 -13.01
CA VAL A 206 -11.52 -1.56 -14.20
C VAL A 206 -12.80 -1.36 -14.97
N PHE A 207 -13.94 -1.36 -14.27
CA PHE A 207 -15.24 -1.22 -14.93
C PHE A 207 -15.44 0.16 -15.55
N TRP A 208 -14.95 1.21 -14.90
CA TRP A 208 -15.18 2.59 -15.32
C TRP A 208 -14.14 3.08 -16.33
N ASN A 209 -12.86 2.75 -16.08
CA ASN A 209 -11.74 3.23 -16.88
C ASN A 209 -11.24 2.22 -17.91
N LYS A 210 -11.92 1.05 -18.05
CA LYS A 210 -11.56 -0.01 -19.00
C LYS A 210 -10.08 -0.41 -18.92
N ILE A 211 -9.57 -0.52 -17.68
CA ILE A 211 -8.18 -0.92 -17.43
C ILE A 211 -7.98 -2.36 -17.90
N ASP A 212 -7.10 -2.56 -18.86
CA ASP A 212 -6.70 -3.85 -19.42
C ASP A 212 -5.18 -4.16 -19.24
N GLN A 213 -4.43 -3.18 -18.75
CA GLN A 213 -2.96 -3.21 -18.70
C GLN A 213 -2.41 -3.56 -17.30
N TRP A 214 -2.79 -4.73 -16.77
CA TRP A 214 -2.38 -5.19 -15.42
C TRP A 214 -0.89 -5.53 -15.31
N ASN A 215 -0.24 -5.82 -16.43
CA ASN A 215 1.17 -6.20 -16.48
C ASN A 215 2.11 -4.99 -16.63
N THR A 216 1.56 -3.77 -16.61
CA THR A 216 2.34 -2.53 -16.67
C THR A 216 3.27 -2.42 -15.47
N SER A 217 4.52 -2.04 -15.73
CA SER A 217 5.51 -1.80 -14.67
C SER A 217 5.13 -0.58 -13.84
N ILE A 218 5.19 -0.68 -12.50
CA ILE A 218 4.93 0.46 -11.60
C ILE A 218 5.90 1.62 -11.83
N LEU A 219 7.08 1.35 -12.40
CA LEU A 219 8.13 2.35 -12.64
C LEU A 219 7.74 3.42 -13.66
N LEU A 220 6.68 3.20 -14.45
CA LEU A 220 6.15 4.20 -15.39
C LEU A 220 5.46 5.38 -14.70
N ASN A 221 5.09 5.25 -13.42
CA ASN A 221 4.60 6.38 -12.64
C ASN A 221 5.76 7.07 -11.93
N ASN A 222 5.85 8.40 -12.06
CA ASN A 222 6.91 9.22 -11.45
C ASN A 222 7.05 9.02 -9.95
N ALA A 223 5.98 8.65 -9.23
CA ALA A 223 6.04 8.37 -7.81
C ALA A 223 6.89 7.15 -7.45
N PHE A 224 7.17 6.28 -8.43
CA PHE A 224 7.98 5.06 -8.28
C PHE A 224 9.31 5.12 -9.02
N LEU A 225 9.73 6.28 -9.52
CA LEU A 225 11.01 6.46 -10.22
C LEU A 225 12.19 5.88 -9.42
N HIS A 226 12.17 6.07 -8.11
CA HIS A 226 13.22 5.60 -7.19
C HIS A 226 12.98 4.19 -6.64
N SER A 227 11.96 3.48 -7.13
CA SER A 227 11.60 2.16 -6.65
C SER A 227 12.68 1.12 -6.96
N PRO A 228 13.07 0.31 -5.97
CA PRO A 228 13.95 -0.84 -6.19
C PRO A 228 13.23 -2.00 -6.87
N TYR A 229 11.90 -1.97 -6.93
CA TYR A 229 11.08 -3.08 -7.37
C TYR A 229 10.77 -2.98 -8.86
N SER A 230 11.12 -4.02 -9.60
CA SER A 230 10.71 -4.23 -10.99
C SER A 230 9.46 -5.10 -11.03
N ILE A 231 8.35 -4.60 -10.44
CA ILE A 231 7.08 -5.32 -10.33
C ILE A 231 6.01 -4.68 -11.21
N THR A 232 5.01 -5.48 -11.54
CA THR A 232 3.84 -5.03 -12.28
C THR A 232 2.79 -4.42 -11.36
N LEU A 233 1.83 -3.69 -11.94
CA LEU A 233 0.67 -3.15 -11.22
C LEU A 233 -0.09 -4.26 -10.47
N PHE A 234 -0.29 -5.41 -11.10
CA PHE A 234 -0.96 -6.56 -10.46
C PHE A 234 -0.20 -7.08 -9.23
N GLU A 235 1.12 -7.22 -9.35
CA GLU A 235 1.96 -7.65 -8.22
C GLU A 235 1.96 -6.62 -7.08
N MET A 236 1.94 -5.33 -7.40
CA MET A 236 1.79 -4.27 -6.40
C MET A 236 0.45 -4.38 -5.66
N ILE A 237 -0.66 -4.58 -6.37
CA ILE A 237 -1.99 -4.74 -5.77
C ILE A 237 -2.02 -5.95 -4.82
N ILE A 238 -1.44 -7.08 -5.21
CA ILE A 238 -1.32 -8.25 -4.33
C ILE A 238 -0.50 -7.89 -3.08
N GLY A 239 0.61 -7.17 -3.25
CA GLY A 239 1.42 -6.69 -2.13
C GLY A 239 0.64 -5.80 -1.17
N VAL A 240 -0.18 -4.88 -1.69
CA VAL A 240 -1.09 -4.03 -0.91
C VAL A 240 -2.10 -4.86 -0.13
N VAL A 241 -2.74 -5.85 -0.76
CA VAL A 241 -3.67 -6.77 -0.08
C VAL A 241 -2.99 -7.47 1.09
N ILE A 242 -1.79 -7.99 0.89
CA ILE A 242 -1.04 -8.70 1.94
C ILE A 242 -0.70 -7.75 3.10
N MET A 243 -0.21 -6.55 2.81
CA MET A 243 0.14 -5.56 3.83
C MET A 243 -1.07 -5.13 4.66
N ARG A 244 -2.18 -4.79 4.00
CA ARG A 244 -3.44 -4.43 4.66
C ARG A 244 -3.99 -5.58 5.49
N ALA A 245 -3.95 -6.83 4.98
CA ALA A 245 -4.40 -8.01 5.73
C ALA A 245 -3.60 -8.20 7.02
N ILE A 246 -2.28 -8.04 6.98
CA ILE A 246 -1.41 -8.08 8.16
C ILE A 246 -1.75 -6.92 9.12
N GLY A 247 -1.89 -5.69 8.60
CA GLY A 247 -2.27 -4.52 9.40
C GLY A 247 -3.60 -4.73 10.14
N PHE A 248 -4.65 -5.18 9.45
CA PHE A 248 -5.94 -5.49 10.04
C PHE A 248 -5.87 -6.63 11.06
N PHE A 249 -5.08 -7.66 10.79
CA PHE A 249 -4.90 -8.77 11.72
C PHE A 249 -4.20 -8.33 13.02
N VAL A 250 -3.18 -7.48 12.92
CA VAL A 250 -2.49 -6.91 14.09
C VAL A 250 -3.45 -6.07 14.91
N LEU A 251 -4.20 -5.14 14.28
CA LEU A 251 -5.21 -4.33 14.98
C LEU A 251 -6.29 -5.19 15.64
N SER A 252 -6.83 -6.17 14.91
CA SER A 252 -7.83 -7.09 15.46
C SER A 252 -7.30 -7.84 16.68
N SER A 253 -6.04 -8.26 16.65
CA SER A 253 -5.40 -8.95 17.78
C SER A 253 -5.33 -8.06 19.02
N VAL A 254 -4.97 -6.78 18.85
CA VAL A 254 -4.97 -5.78 19.93
C VAL A 254 -6.38 -5.52 20.47
N PHE A 255 -7.35 -5.37 19.58
CA PHE A 255 -8.75 -5.11 19.97
C PHE A 255 -9.38 -6.30 20.72
N ILE A 256 -9.10 -7.51 20.27
CA ILE A 256 -9.49 -8.73 20.98
C ILE A 256 -8.86 -8.77 22.36
N PHE A 257 -7.55 -8.54 22.45
CA PHE A 257 -6.84 -8.54 23.73
C PHE A 257 -7.43 -7.51 24.69
N ALA A 258 -7.64 -6.26 24.25
CA ALA A 258 -8.27 -5.24 25.05
C ALA A 258 -9.68 -5.63 25.52
N SER A 259 -10.45 -6.30 24.65
CA SER A 259 -11.82 -6.71 24.94
C SER A 259 -11.91 -7.83 26.00
N LEU A 260 -10.83 -8.59 26.26
CA LEU A 260 -10.81 -9.64 27.28
C LEU A 260 -10.94 -9.11 28.73
N PHE A 261 -10.59 -7.87 28.97
CA PHE A 261 -10.57 -7.28 30.30
C PHE A 261 -11.93 -6.73 30.77
N PHE A 262 -12.90 -6.64 29.88
CA PHE A 262 -14.17 -5.97 30.17
C PHE A 262 -15.37 -6.88 29.95
N LYS A 263 -16.31 -6.81 30.87
CA LYS A 263 -17.60 -7.55 30.80
C LYS A 263 -18.73 -6.72 30.18
N SER A 264 -18.51 -5.40 29.99
CA SER A 264 -19.51 -4.50 29.42
C SER A 264 -19.36 -4.41 27.90
N ASN A 265 -20.45 -4.08 27.22
CA ASN A 265 -20.47 -3.99 25.75
C ASN A 265 -19.83 -2.71 25.24
N ILE A 266 -19.92 -1.64 25.98
CA ILE A 266 -19.57 -0.28 25.55
C ILE A 266 -18.08 0.00 25.72
N VAL A 267 -17.50 -0.48 26.83
CA VAL A 267 -16.10 -0.15 27.17
C VAL A 267 -15.08 -0.69 26.15
N PRO A 268 -15.16 -1.97 25.72
CA PRO A 268 -14.27 -2.46 24.67
C PRO A 268 -14.39 -1.69 23.36
N ILE A 269 -15.61 -1.36 22.94
CA ILE A 269 -15.84 -0.58 21.71
C ILE A 269 -15.20 0.79 21.85
N ALA A 270 -15.39 1.49 22.96
CA ALA A 270 -14.83 2.81 23.19
C ALA A 270 -13.29 2.79 23.18
N ILE A 271 -12.67 1.83 23.87
CA ILE A 271 -11.20 1.68 23.90
C ILE A 271 -10.66 1.33 22.54
N ASN A 272 -11.25 0.37 21.84
CA ASN A 272 -10.83 -0.05 20.52
C ASN A 272 -11.01 1.07 19.48
N THR A 273 -12.06 1.88 19.62
CA THR A 273 -12.28 3.09 18.80
C THR A 273 -11.17 4.13 19.06
N PHE A 274 -10.83 4.37 20.32
CA PHE A 274 -9.75 5.29 20.65
C PHE A 274 -8.41 4.83 20.10
N ILE A 275 -8.07 3.54 20.22
CA ILE A 275 -6.83 2.99 19.68
C ILE A 275 -6.85 3.01 18.14
N GLY A 276 -7.93 2.56 17.51
CA GLY A 276 -8.02 2.42 16.05
C GLY A 276 -8.09 3.78 15.34
N LEU A 277 -9.08 4.61 15.70
CA LEU A 277 -9.25 5.92 15.07
C LEU A 277 -8.19 6.92 15.51
N GLY A 278 -7.77 6.89 16.78
CA GLY A 278 -6.67 7.72 17.27
C GLY A 278 -5.35 7.38 16.57
N GLY A 279 -5.06 6.10 16.41
CA GLY A 279 -3.84 5.65 15.74
C GLY A 279 -3.77 6.03 14.26
N ILE A 280 -4.88 5.86 13.51
CA ILE A 280 -4.90 6.28 12.11
C ILE A 280 -4.87 7.81 11.95
N ALA A 281 -5.52 8.55 12.84
CA ALA A 281 -5.44 10.01 12.84
C ALA A 281 -4.01 10.50 13.09
N ILE A 282 -3.29 9.90 14.04
CA ILE A 282 -1.87 10.20 14.28
C ILE A 282 -1.02 9.87 13.04
N ASN A 283 -1.29 8.72 12.38
CA ASN A 283 -0.60 8.36 11.16
C ASN A 283 -0.80 9.42 10.06
N TYR A 284 -2.02 9.86 9.82
CA TYR A 284 -2.32 10.87 8.80
C TYR A 284 -1.71 12.24 9.12
N ILE A 285 -1.65 12.62 10.40
CA ILE A 285 -1.00 13.87 10.82
C ILE A 285 0.51 13.79 10.57
N LEU A 286 1.15 12.69 10.95
CA LEU A 286 2.61 12.55 10.85
C LEU A 286 3.09 12.26 9.42
N SER A 287 2.27 11.62 8.59
CA SER A 287 2.59 11.43 7.17
C SER A 287 2.51 12.72 6.34
N GLY A 288 2.00 13.81 6.92
CA GLY A 288 1.80 15.08 6.24
C GLY A 288 0.67 15.08 5.21
N LYS A 289 -0.12 14.01 5.15
CA LYS A 289 -1.16 13.82 4.15
C LYS A 289 -2.25 14.91 4.20
N TYR A 290 -2.61 15.37 5.40
CA TYR A 290 -3.61 16.45 5.61
C TYR A 290 -3.02 17.79 6.00
N PHE A 291 -1.81 17.79 6.50
CA PHE A 291 -1.10 18.99 6.92
C PHE A 291 0.20 19.11 6.13
N ALA A 292 0.07 19.28 4.81
CA ALA A 292 1.17 19.83 4.01
C ALA A 292 1.41 21.29 4.44
N LEU A 293 1.66 21.49 5.72
CA LEU A 293 2.23 22.72 6.23
C LEU A 293 3.64 22.77 5.63
N SER A 294 3.80 23.66 4.70
CA SER A 294 5.08 24.07 4.16
C SER A 294 6.07 24.25 5.30
N GLY A 295 6.93 23.25 5.54
CA GLY A 295 7.91 23.29 6.61
C GLY A 295 7.81 22.17 7.64
N GLY A 296 7.43 20.94 7.25
CA GLY A 296 7.51 19.77 8.13
C GLY A 296 8.86 19.70 8.83
N THR A 297 8.87 19.59 10.16
CA THR A 297 10.11 19.58 10.94
C THR A 297 10.80 18.23 10.77
N ILE A 298 12.14 18.20 10.85
CA ILE A 298 12.93 16.95 10.87
C ILE A 298 12.37 15.96 11.90
N ARG A 299 11.89 16.46 13.03
CA ARG A 299 11.29 15.66 14.10
C ARG A 299 9.96 14.96 13.69
N GLU A 300 9.18 15.57 12.81
CA GLU A 300 7.94 14.95 12.29
C GLU A 300 8.28 13.80 11.33
N ALA A 301 9.28 13.98 10.49
CA ALA A 301 9.78 12.92 9.62
C ALA A 301 10.35 11.72 10.43
N GLU A 302 11.09 11.96 11.50
CA GLU A 302 11.60 10.91 12.40
C GLU A 302 10.45 10.17 13.10
N ASN A 303 9.43 10.89 13.58
CA ASN A 303 8.27 10.28 14.24
C ASN A 303 7.45 9.43 13.25
N TYR A 304 7.28 9.88 12.01
CA TYR A 304 6.62 9.12 10.96
C TYR A 304 7.40 7.85 10.61
N ASP A 305 8.73 7.93 10.53
CA ASP A 305 9.59 6.77 10.29
C ASP A 305 9.47 5.71 11.40
N ILE A 306 9.32 6.14 12.66
CA ILE A 306 9.03 5.23 13.78
C ILE A 306 7.66 4.54 13.59
N LEU A 307 6.61 5.27 13.18
CA LEU A 307 5.30 4.67 12.92
C LEU A 307 5.37 3.63 11.80
N ARG A 308 6.04 3.93 10.70
CA ARG A 308 6.22 3.01 9.56
C ARG A 308 6.92 1.71 9.97
N LYS A 309 7.85 1.79 10.92
CA LYS A 309 8.63 0.63 11.41
C LYS A 309 7.83 -0.26 12.36
N TYR A 310 7.04 0.32 13.25
CA TYR A 310 6.56 -0.40 14.44
C TYR A 310 5.05 -0.49 14.58
N THR A 311 4.26 0.19 13.74
CA THR A 311 2.80 0.19 13.86
C THR A 311 2.12 -0.37 12.62
N PRO A 312 0.89 -0.92 12.76
CA PRO A 312 0.14 -1.45 11.63
C PRO A 312 -0.55 -0.39 10.77
N PHE A 313 -0.67 0.85 11.23
CA PHE A 313 -1.44 1.89 10.54
C PHE A 313 -0.89 2.23 9.15
N PRO A 314 0.43 2.42 8.95
CA PRO A 314 0.98 2.66 7.61
C PRO A 314 0.83 1.46 6.66
N LEU A 315 0.80 0.22 7.19
CA LEU A 315 0.52 -0.97 6.38
C LEU A 315 -0.91 -0.97 5.82
N ILE A 316 -1.85 -0.28 6.47
CA ILE A 316 -3.24 -0.15 6.03
C ILE A 316 -3.37 1.03 5.07
N SER A 317 -3.05 2.24 5.52
CA SER A 317 -3.38 3.48 4.83
C SER A 317 -2.34 3.96 3.81
N GLU A 318 -1.10 3.47 3.92
CA GLU A 318 0.03 3.94 3.11
C GLU A 318 0.85 2.78 2.53
N SER A 319 0.20 1.64 2.34
CA SER A 319 0.84 0.42 1.83
C SER A 319 1.61 0.63 0.52
N VAL A 320 1.13 1.51 -0.36
CA VAL A 320 1.79 1.85 -1.64
C VAL A 320 3.13 2.57 -1.42
N ASN A 321 3.27 3.35 -0.35
CA ASN A 321 4.51 4.09 -0.08
C ASN A 321 5.72 3.18 0.19
N TYR A 322 5.51 1.95 0.63
CA TYR A 322 6.60 0.98 0.82
C TYR A 322 7.24 0.48 -0.47
N PHE A 323 6.61 0.74 -1.62
CA PHE A 323 7.15 0.39 -2.93
C PHE A 323 7.95 1.52 -3.59
N LYS A 324 7.92 2.75 -3.05
CA LYS A 324 8.51 3.92 -3.72
C LYS A 324 10.02 3.94 -3.68
N GLU A 325 10.62 3.59 -2.56
CA GLU A 325 12.06 3.79 -2.33
C GLU A 325 12.69 2.59 -1.61
N TYR A 326 14.01 2.45 -1.77
CA TYR A 326 14.80 1.51 -0.99
C TYR A 326 15.23 2.15 0.32
N GLU A 327 14.60 1.74 1.41
CA GLU A 327 14.92 2.21 2.76
C GLU A 327 15.50 1.05 3.60
N PRO A 328 16.84 0.90 3.66
CA PRO A 328 17.45 -0.17 4.42
C PRO A 328 17.53 0.15 5.90
N ILE A 329 17.12 -0.80 6.74
CA ILE A 329 17.32 -0.77 8.19
C ILE A 329 18.51 -1.64 8.54
N ASN A 330 19.42 -1.11 9.36
CA ASN A 330 20.55 -1.89 9.86
C ASN A 330 20.11 -2.83 10.99
N LEU A 331 19.96 -4.11 10.67
CA LEU A 331 19.69 -5.14 11.66
C LEU A 331 20.99 -5.95 11.91
N MET A 332 21.71 -5.62 12.98
CA MET A 332 22.96 -6.31 13.37
C MET A 332 23.99 -6.42 12.22
N GLY A 333 24.14 -5.37 11.42
CA GLY A 333 25.09 -5.34 10.30
C GLY A 333 24.55 -5.94 8.98
N VAL A 334 23.25 -6.31 8.93
CA VAL A 334 22.56 -6.76 7.71
C VAL A 334 21.57 -5.68 7.27
N PRO A 335 21.61 -5.23 6.01
CA PRO A 335 20.61 -4.31 5.47
C PRO A 335 19.30 -5.07 5.21
N VAL A 336 18.28 -4.78 6.00
CA VAL A 336 16.92 -5.32 5.83
C VAL A 336 16.03 -4.19 5.32
N GLN A 337 15.26 -4.46 4.29
CA GLN A 337 14.36 -3.47 3.73
C GLN A 337 13.23 -3.12 4.71
N LEU A 338 12.84 -1.84 4.76
CA LEU A 338 11.82 -1.31 5.67
C LEU A 338 10.51 -2.11 5.59
N LEU A 339 10.03 -2.44 4.38
CA LEU A 339 8.82 -3.25 4.21
C LEU A 339 8.92 -4.60 4.94
N SER A 340 9.98 -5.35 4.67
CA SER A 340 10.19 -6.67 5.29
C SER A 340 10.32 -6.57 6.81
N TYR A 341 11.03 -5.54 7.28
CA TYR A 341 11.19 -5.28 8.70
C TYR A 341 9.85 -4.96 9.38
N SER A 342 9.07 -4.04 8.81
CA SER A 342 7.76 -3.65 9.33
C SER A 342 6.80 -4.84 9.39
N LEU A 343 6.73 -5.66 8.34
CA LEU A 343 5.89 -6.86 8.31
C LEU A 343 6.27 -7.86 9.42
N ILE A 344 7.58 -8.14 9.57
CA ILE A 344 8.06 -9.09 10.58
C ILE A 344 7.76 -8.58 11.99
N ILE A 345 8.06 -7.31 12.29
CA ILE A 345 7.82 -6.73 13.62
C ILE A 345 6.34 -6.74 13.97
N ASN A 346 5.48 -6.34 13.04
CA ASN A 346 4.04 -6.33 13.25
C ASN A 346 3.48 -7.75 13.47
N LEU A 347 3.94 -8.75 12.70
CA LEU A 347 3.56 -10.14 12.91
C LEU A 347 4.04 -10.70 14.26
N VAL A 348 5.29 -10.42 14.64
CA VAL A 348 5.84 -10.81 15.96
C VAL A 348 5.01 -10.17 17.07
N PHE A 349 4.68 -8.89 16.95
CA PHE A 349 3.82 -8.19 17.91
C PHE A 349 2.43 -8.84 18.02
N ALA A 350 1.78 -9.17 16.90
CA ALA A 350 0.50 -9.88 16.91
C ALA A 350 0.60 -11.24 17.61
N ILE A 351 1.65 -12.01 17.35
CA ILE A 351 1.88 -13.32 18.00
C ILE A 351 2.02 -13.15 19.52
N ILE A 352 2.78 -12.15 19.98
CA ILE A 352 2.93 -11.84 21.41
C ILE A 352 1.58 -11.49 22.04
N VAL A 353 0.82 -10.59 21.41
CA VAL A 353 -0.51 -10.17 21.88
C VAL A 353 -1.48 -11.34 21.97
N ILE A 354 -1.49 -12.21 20.94
CA ILE A 354 -2.32 -13.43 20.91
C ILE A 354 -1.90 -14.40 22.03
N ALA A 355 -0.60 -14.60 22.25
CA ALA A 355 -0.08 -15.48 23.30
C ALA A 355 -0.47 -14.96 24.71
N LEU A 356 -0.32 -13.66 24.94
CA LEU A 356 -0.78 -13.01 26.18
C LEU A 356 -2.30 -13.15 26.35
N GLY A 357 -3.08 -12.89 25.31
CA GLY A 357 -4.53 -13.06 25.33
C GLY A 357 -4.95 -14.50 25.64
N TYR A 358 -4.26 -15.47 25.05
CA TYR A 358 -4.48 -16.89 25.36
C TYR A 358 -4.19 -17.21 26.83
N TYR A 359 -3.11 -16.69 27.38
CA TYR A 359 -2.75 -16.87 28.78
C TYR A 359 -3.84 -16.28 29.70
N PHE A 360 -4.21 -15.01 29.50
CA PHE A 360 -5.22 -14.32 30.31
C PHE A 360 -6.61 -14.97 30.20
N TYR A 361 -7.00 -15.35 28.99
CA TYR A 361 -8.28 -16.02 28.77
C TYR A 361 -8.37 -17.33 29.53
N ASN A 362 -7.30 -18.13 29.54
CA ASN A 362 -7.28 -19.41 30.26
C ASN A 362 -7.16 -19.25 31.78
N THR A 363 -6.47 -18.24 32.32
CA THR A 363 -6.38 -17.99 33.77
C THR A 363 -7.72 -17.53 34.31
N ASN A 364 -8.35 -16.54 33.68
CA ASN A 364 -9.70 -16.09 34.06
C ASN A 364 -10.75 -17.21 33.97
N PHE A 365 -10.57 -18.15 33.06
CA PHE A 365 -11.39 -19.33 32.95
C PHE A 365 -11.26 -20.30 34.15
N ARG A 366 -10.10 -20.29 34.82
CA ARG A 366 -9.84 -21.18 35.97
C ARG A 366 -10.31 -20.61 37.31
N GLU A 367 -10.24 -19.28 37.45
CA GLU A 367 -10.49 -18.59 38.72
C GLU A 367 -11.98 -18.19 38.92
N SER A 368 -12.77 -18.17 37.88
CA SER A 368 -14.22 -17.88 37.92
C SER A 368 -15.07 -19.12 37.81
#